data_30b6a3ac15ce941390b5aab7b9a60ece
#
_entry.id   30b6a3ac15ce941390b5aab7b9a60ece
#
_cell.length_a   1.000
_cell.length_b   1.000
_cell.length_c   1.000
_cell.angle_alpha   90.00
_cell.angle_beta   90.00
_cell.angle_gamma   90.00
#
_symmetry.space_group_name_H-M   'P 1'
#
loop_
_entity.id
_entity.type
_entity.pdbx_description
1 polymer ?
#
loop_
_entity_poly.entity_id
_entity_poly.type
_entity_poly.pdbx_seq_one_letter_code
_entity_poly.pdbx_strand_id
1 'polypeptide(L)'
;MLSAEFQRTTKHERAAHLLEMVADGKPVGVLAYDGHEPVGWCSIAPRETYEALERYKALPRIDPEPVWSVVCFFVDRRYRGQHLTVGLLKAGLGYARSVGARIVEGYPVDPGRLYTYMGSPATFRSAGFRDVTPSGQGRRIVRCDLA
;
A
#
# COMPACT_ATOMS: atom_id res chain seq x y z
N MET A 1 -0.77 -8.94 -8.42
CA MET A 1 -1.64 -8.14 -9.31
C MET A 1 -0.75 -7.36 -10.28
N LEU A 2 -0.40 -8.02 -11.37
CA LEU A 2 0.29 -7.34 -12.45
C LEU A 2 -0.78 -6.92 -13.46
N SER A 3 -1.04 -5.62 -13.56
CA SER A 3 -1.96 -5.12 -14.57
C SER A 3 -1.37 -5.35 -15.96
N ALA A 4 -2.23 -5.41 -16.97
CA ALA A 4 -1.78 -5.49 -18.36
C ALA A 4 -0.86 -4.30 -18.74
N GLU A 5 -1.07 -3.17 -18.09
CA GLU A 5 -0.23 -1.98 -18.24
C GLU A 5 1.16 -2.21 -17.67
N PHE A 6 1.27 -2.81 -16.48
CA PHE A 6 2.57 -3.15 -15.89
C PHE A 6 3.35 -4.11 -16.79
N GLN A 7 2.66 -5.08 -17.42
CA GLN A 7 3.29 -6.03 -18.33
C GLN A 7 3.76 -5.39 -19.65
N ARG A 8 3.14 -4.29 -20.06
CA ARG A 8 3.47 -3.58 -21.31
C ARG A 8 4.48 -2.46 -21.17
N THR A 9 4.76 -2.03 -19.92
CA THR A 9 5.69 -0.93 -19.65
C THR A 9 7.06 -1.43 -19.25
N THR A 10 8.10 -0.71 -19.64
CA THR A 10 9.46 -0.98 -19.21
C THR A 10 9.71 -0.44 -17.80
N LYS A 11 10.81 -0.89 -17.18
CA LYS A 11 11.27 -0.36 -15.89
C LYS A 11 11.50 1.15 -15.96
N HIS A 12 12.06 1.65 -17.06
CA HIS A 12 12.33 3.09 -17.24
C HIS A 12 11.03 3.90 -17.37
N GLU A 13 10.06 3.40 -18.10
CA GLU A 13 8.76 4.06 -18.24
C GLU A 13 8.03 4.15 -16.91
N ARG A 14 8.07 3.08 -16.11
CA ARG A 14 7.47 3.09 -14.76
C ARG A 14 8.15 4.07 -13.82
N ALA A 15 9.49 4.14 -13.88
CA ALA A 15 10.25 5.10 -13.08
C ALA A 15 9.95 6.53 -13.49
N ALA A 16 9.86 6.81 -14.80
CA ALA A 16 9.51 8.12 -15.32
C ALA A 16 8.11 8.54 -14.89
N HIS A 17 7.14 7.64 -14.94
CA HIS A 17 5.77 7.92 -14.50
C HIS A 17 5.71 8.25 -13.01
N LEU A 18 6.43 7.50 -12.18
CA LEU A 18 6.51 7.77 -10.74
C LEU A 18 7.12 9.14 -10.47
N LEU A 19 8.19 9.51 -11.19
CA LEU A 19 8.83 10.82 -11.06
C LEU A 19 7.88 11.95 -11.46
N GLU A 20 7.07 11.77 -12.50
CA GLU A 20 6.05 12.74 -12.89
C GLU A 20 5.03 12.94 -11.77
N MET A 21 4.54 11.85 -11.16
CA MET A 21 3.59 11.93 -10.04
C MET A 21 4.19 12.71 -8.88
N VAL A 22 5.45 12.46 -8.54
CA VAL A 22 6.16 13.18 -7.47
C VAL A 22 6.29 14.67 -7.82
N ALA A 23 6.68 14.98 -9.06
CA ALA A 23 6.81 16.37 -9.53
C ALA A 23 5.48 17.14 -9.50
N ASP A 24 4.36 16.43 -9.75
CA ASP A 24 3.02 17.00 -9.69
C ASP A 24 2.48 17.12 -8.26
N GLY A 25 3.27 16.73 -7.24
CA GLY A 25 2.86 16.76 -5.84
C GLY A 25 1.84 15.68 -5.47
N LYS A 26 1.68 14.64 -6.30
CA LYS A 26 0.75 13.54 -6.01
C LYS A 26 1.32 12.60 -4.95
N PRO A 27 0.50 12.13 -4.01
CA PRO A 27 0.93 11.13 -3.04
C PRO A 27 1.36 9.84 -3.74
N VAL A 28 2.51 9.30 -3.38
CA VAL A 28 3.01 8.02 -3.92
C VAL A 28 3.46 7.07 -2.81
N GLY A 29 3.65 7.57 -1.61
CA GLY A 29 4.04 6.75 -0.48
C GLY A 29 5.08 7.38 0.43
N VAL A 30 5.66 6.53 1.27
CA VAL A 30 6.70 6.92 2.23
C VAL A 30 7.94 6.05 2.04
N LEU A 31 9.12 6.65 2.26
CA LEU A 31 10.40 5.96 2.17
C LEU A 31 11.04 5.85 3.55
N ALA A 32 11.70 4.74 3.80
CA ALA A 32 12.58 4.57 4.95
C ALA A 32 14.04 4.71 4.49
N TYR A 33 14.82 5.43 5.28
CA TYR A 33 16.24 5.65 5.00
C TYR A 33 17.11 5.11 6.12
N ASP A 34 18.27 4.58 5.75
CA ASP A 34 19.41 4.38 6.66
C ASP A 34 20.46 5.42 6.27
N GLY A 35 20.57 6.50 7.08
CA GLY A 35 21.34 7.68 6.68
C GLY A 35 20.78 8.31 5.41
N HIS A 36 21.52 8.22 4.31
CA HIS A 36 21.11 8.75 3.00
C HIS A 36 20.63 7.66 2.03
N GLU A 37 20.69 6.39 2.44
CA GLU A 37 20.32 5.27 1.58
C GLU A 37 18.84 4.89 1.79
N PRO A 38 17.99 4.88 0.73
CA PRO A 38 16.64 4.38 0.86
C PRO A 38 16.65 2.86 1.00
N VAL A 39 16.00 2.34 2.04
CA VAL A 39 16.02 0.92 2.38
C VAL A 39 14.63 0.30 2.42
N GLY A 40 13.59 1.10 2.29
CA GLY A 40 12.22 0.61 2.29
C GLY A 40 11.24 1.62 1.72
N TRP A 41 10.10 1.10 1.26
CA TRP A 41 9.02 1.90 0.69
C TRP A 41 7.67 1.29 1.02
N CYS A 42 6.71 2.14 1.35
CA CYS A 42 5.31 1.79 1.45
C CYS A 42 4.53 2.66 0.46
N SER A 43 3.89 2.03 -0.52
CA SER A 43 3.03 2.74 -1.46
C SER A 43 1.67 2.96 -0.82
N ILE A 44 1.34 4.21 -0.54
CA ILE A 44 0.08 4.63 0.06
C ILE A 44 -0.41 5.91 -0.61
N ALA A 45 -1.66 5.92 -1.05
CA ALA A 45 -2.28 7.06 -1.74
C ALA A 45 -3.80 6.89 -1.72
N PRO A 46 -4.59 7.92 -2.10
CA PRO A 46 -6.01 7.73 -2.33
C PRO A 46 -6.26 6.56 -3.28
N ARG A 47 -7.27 5.74 -2.98
CA ARG A 47 -7.54 4.51 -3.75
C ARG A 47 -7.66 4.74 -5.25
N GLU A 48 -8.30 5.84 -5.66
CA GLU A 48 -8.48 6.19 -7.06
C GLU A 48 -7.16 6.43 -7.83
N THR A 49 -6.06 6.65 -7.12
CA THR A 49 -4.71 6.75 -7.72
C THR A 49 -4.29 5.41 -8.35
N TYR A 50 -4.78 4.32 -7.80
CA TYR A 50 -4.43 2.96 -8.24
C TYR A 50 -5.48 2.41 -9.18
N GLU A 51 -5.41 2.76 -10.45
CA GLU A 51 -6.39 2.37 -11.47
C GLU A 51 -6.53 0.84 -11.56
N ALA A 52 -5.43 0.11 -11.46
CA ALA A 52 -5.46 -1.36 -11.48
C ALA A 52 -6.24 -1.93 -10.30
N LEU A 53 -6.13 -1.32 -9.12
CA LEU A 53 -6.88 -1.72 -7.93
C LEU A 53 -8.38 -1.46 -8.12
N GLU A 54 -8.74 -0.31 -8.68
CA GLU A 54 -10.14 0.04 -8.95
C GLU A 54 -10.80 -0.94 -9.93
N ARG A 55 -10.04 -1.51 -10.86
CA ARG A 55 -10.52 -2.49 -11.83
C ARG A 55 -10.41 -3.94 -11.36
N TYR A 56 -9.75 -4.18 -10.24
CA TYR A 56 -9.49 -5.54 -9.75
C TYR A 56 -10.72 -6.11 -9.05
N LYS A 57 -11.41 -7.04 -9.70
CA LYS A 57 -12.67 -7.61 -9.24
C LYS A 57 -12.59 -8.33 -7.89
N ALA A 58 -11.42 -8.87 -7.53
CA ALA A 58 -11.22 -9.57 -6.27
C ALA A 58 -11.12 -8.61 -5.07
N LEU A 59 -10.91 -7.33 -5.31
CA LEU A 59 -10.80 -6.29 -4.28
C LEU A 59 -11.73 -5.10 -4.64
N PRO A 60 -13.06 -5.31 -4.65
CA PRO A 60 -13.99 -4.22 -4.95
C PRO A 60 -14.04 -3.21 -3.81
N ARG A 61 -14.56 -2.02 -4.09
CA ARG A 61 -14.94 -1.10 -3.01
C ARG A 61 -16.05 -1.73 -2.18
N ILE A 62 -15.94 -1.63 -0.86
CA ILE A 62 -16.92 -2.23 0.06
C ILE A 62 -18.01 -1.26 0.47
N ASP A 63 -17.81 0.03 0.24
CA ASP A 63 -18.77 1.10 0.54
C ASP A 63 -18.37 2.38 -0.22
N PRO A 64 -19.18 3.46 -0.19
CA PRO A 64 -18.86 4.71 -0.87
C PRO A 64 -17.87 5.62 -0.13
N GLU A 65 -17.34 5.20 1.02
CA GLU A 65 -16.43 6.04 1.80
C GLU A 65 -15.11 6.28 1.03
N PRO A 66 -14.61 7.52 1.00
CA PRO A 66 -13.30 7.80 0.45
C PRO A 66 -12.23 7.12 1.31
N VAL A 67 -11.38 6.32 0.68
CA VAL A 67 -10.30 5.63 1.38
C VAL A 67 -8.96 5.86 0.70
N TRP A 68 -7.90 5.84 1.50
CA TRP A 68 -6.54 5.66 1.01
C TRP A 68 -6.22 4.18 1.03
N SER A 69 -5.36 3.74 0.12
CA SER A 69 -4.99 2.33 0.00
C SER A 69 -3.51 2.13 0.14
N VAL A 70 -3.13 1.08 0.87
CA VAL A 70 -1.76 0.58 0.95
C VAL A 70 -1.66 -0.61 0.01
N VAL A 71 -0.86 -0.50 -1.04
CA VAL A 71 -0.82 -1.52 -2.09
C VAL A 71 0.50 -2.25 -2.22
N CYS A 72 1.59 -1.71 -1.67
CA CYS A 72 2.90 -2.33 -1.84
C CYS A 72 3.85 -1.94 -0.71
N PHE A 73 4.62 -2.93 -0.28
CA PHE A 73 5.78 -2.72 0.59
C PHE A 73 7.02 -3.23 -0.13
N PHE A 74 8.09 -2.48 -0.06
CA PHE A 74 9.41 -2.93 -0.44
C PHE A 74 10.37 -2.71 0.73
N VAL A 75 11.14 -3.74 1.07
CA VAL A 75 12.19 -3.65 2.09
C VAL A 75 13.46 -4.26 1.51
N ASP A 76 14.54 -3.51 1.57
CA ASP A 76 15.86 -4.00 1.17
C ASP A 76 16.18 -5.29 1.93
N ARG A 77 16.73 -6.27 1.22
CA ARG A 77 17.03 -7.61 1.77
C ARG A 77 17.81 -7.55 3.09
N ARG A 78 18.73 -6.61 3.23
CA ARG A 78 19.57 -6.43 4.43
C ARG A 78 18.78 -6.02 5.67
N TYR A 79 17.56 -5.47 5.47
CA TYR A 79 16.73 -4.94 6.55
C TYR A 79 15.48 -5.78 6.80
N ARG A 80 15.33 -6.91 6.10
CA ARG A 80 14.18 -7.82 6.31
C ARG A 80 14.30 -8.50 7.66
N GLY A 81 13.15 -8.80 8.26
CA GLY A 81 13.09 -9.44 9.58
C GLY A 81 13.29 -8.50 10.77
N GLN A 82 13.38 -7.19 10.53
CA GLN A 82 13.60 -6.17 11.58
C GLN A 82 12.36 -5.33 11.86
N HIS A 83 11.17 -5.82 11.49
CA HIS A 83 9.88 -5.13 11.67
C HIS A 83 9.79 -3.77 10.95
N LEU A 84 10.63 -3.52 9.95
CA LEU A 84 10.62 -2.27 9.19
C LEU A 84 9.28 -2.06 8.48
N THR A 85 8.63 -3.13 8.04
CA THR A 85 7.31 -3.07 7.38
C THR A 85 6.25 -2.43 8.26
N VAL A 86 6.20 -2.78 9.55
CA VAL A 86 5.28 -2.15 10.51
C VAL A 86 5.59 -0.68 10.67
N GLY A 87 6.88 -0.32 10.79
CA GLY A 87 7.33 1.07 10.87
C GLY A 87 6.95 1.89 9.64
N LEU A 88 7.14 1.31 8.45
CA LEU A 88 6.72 1.93 7.19
C LEU A 88 5.22 2.17 7.14
N LEU A 89 4.43 1.18 7.56
CA LEU A 89 2.97 1.30 7.58
C LEU A 89 2.53 2.40 8.55
N LYS A 90 3.09 2.45 9.75
CA LYS A 90 2.79 3.50 10.73
C LYS A 90 3.18 4.88 10.21
N ALA A 91 4.33 5.02 9.56
CA ALA A 91 4.73 6.27 8.92
C ALA A 91 3.78 6.67 7.80
N GLY A 92 3.32 5.70 7.01
CA GLY A 92 2.31 5.92 5.98
C GLY A 92 0.99 6.42 6.54
N LEU A 93 0.53 5.86 7.65
CA LEU A 93 -0.68 6.33 8.35
C LEU A 93 -0.52 7.77 8.83
N GLY A 94 0.62 8.11 9.42
CA GLY A 94 0.92 9.47 9.87
C GLY A 94 0.92 10.46 8.72
N TYR A 95 1.54 10.10 7.60
CA TYR A 95 1.53 10.91 6.39
C TYR A 95 0.11 11.11 5.85
N ALA A 96 -0.65 10.03 5.68
CA ALA A 96 -2.02 10.09 5.19
C ALA A 96 -2.89 10.99 6.07
N ARG A 97 -2.77 10.84 7.41
CA ARG A 97 -3.48 11.69 8.36
C ARG A 97 -3.12 13.16 8.17
N SER A 98 -1.84 13.47 7.97
CA SER A 98 -1.36 14.86 7.84
C SER A 98 -1.93 15.57 6.61
N VAL A 99 -2.35 14.84 5.60
CA VAL A 99 -2.94 15.39 4.35
C VAL A 99 -4.44 15.16 4.27
N GLY A 100 -5.10 14.80 5.37
CA GLY A 100 -6.56 14.77 5.48
C GLY A 100 -7.21 13.42 5.23
N ALA A 101 -6.46 12.33 5.10
CA ALA A 101 -7.05 11.00 5.01
C ALA A 101 -7.79 10.63 6.31
N ARG A 102 -8.94 9.99 6.19
CA ARG A 102 -9.76 9.57 7.33
C ARG A 102 -9.77 8.06 7.51
N ILE A 103 -9.64 7.32 6.42
CA ILE A 103 -9.67 5.86 6.42
C ILE A 103 -8.54 5.37 5.53
N VAL A 104 -7.74 4.44 6.03
CA VAL A 104 -6.74 3.72 5.22
C VAL A 104 -7.14 2.26 5.14
N GLU A 105 -7.09 1.71 3.95
CA GLU A 105 -7.46 0.34 3.62
C GLU A 105 -6.23 -0.43 3.17
N GLY A 106 -6.13 -1.68 3.59
CA GLY A 106 -5.08 -2.59 3.16
C GLY A 106 -5.65 -3.92 2.71
N TYR A 107 -4.83 -4.69 2.01
CA TYR A 107 -5.25 -5.93 1.36
C TYR A 107 -4.24 -7.05 1.66
N PRO A 108 -4.14 -7.47 2.93
CA PRO A 108 -3.09 -8.40 3.33
C PRO A 108 -3.20 -9.75 2.63
N VAL A 109 -2.05 -10.38 2.46
CA VAL A 109 -1.91 -11.70 1.86
C VAL A 109 -1.23 -12.62 2.88
N ASP A 110 -1.76 -13.83 3.04
CA ASP A 110 -1.19 -14.81 3.97
C ASP A 110 0.25 -15.16 3.57
N PRO A 111 1.13 -15.38 4.57
CA PRO A 111 2.51 -15.80 4.30
C PRO A 111 2.57 -17.06 3.43
N GLY A 112 3.54 -17.09 2.53
CA GLY A 112 3.70 -18.22 1.60
C GLY A 112 2.94 -18.06 0.28
N ARG A 113 2.15 -17.03 0.11
CA ARG A 113 1.51 -16.68 -1.16
C ARG A 113 2.47 -15.88 -2.05
N LEU A 114 2.17 -15.88 -3.39
CA LEU A 114 3.03 -15.23 -4.39
C LEU A 114 3.07 -13.68 -4.29
N TYR A 115 2.12 -13.06 -3.58
CA TYR A 115 1.94 -11.60 -3.56
C TYR A 115 2.23 -11.01 -2.18
N THR A 116 3.35 -11.39 -1.57
CA THR A 116 3.71 -10.93 -0.21
C THR A 116 3.98 -9.43 -0.10
N TYR A 117 4.19 -8.74 -1.23
CA TYR A 117 4.44 -7.30 -1.25
C TYR A 117 3.25 -6.47 -0.78
N MET A 118 2.04 -7.01 -0.73
CA MET A 118 0.85 -6.30 -0.21
C MET A 118 0.75 -6.30 1.32
N GLY A 119 1.66 -6.95 2.00
CA GLY A 119 1.71 -7.01 3.45
C GLY A 119 1.00 -8.23 4.03
N SER A 120 1.39 -8.61 5.24
CA SER A 120 0.80 -9.73 5.97
C SER A 120 -0.32 -9.26 6.91
N PRO A 121 -1.27 -10.14 7.28
CA PRO A 121 -2.28 -9.80 8.28
C PRO A 121 -1.67 -9.32 9.61
N ALA A 122 -0.57 -9.92 10.05
CA ALA A 122 0.11 -9.54 11.29
C ALA A 122 0.64 -8.12 11.24
N THR A 123 1.23 -7.69 10.12
CA THR A 123 1.72 -6.33 9.92
C THR A 123 0.59 -5.31 10.10
N PHE A 124 -0.54 -5.54 9.46
CA PHE A 124 -1.70 -4.64 9.56
C PHE A 124 -2.29 -4.62 10.97
N ARG A 125 -2.44 -5.79 11.62
CA ARG A 125 -2.90 -5.84 13.02
C ARG A 125 -2.00 -5.05 13.95
N SER A 126 -0.69 -5.19 13.80
CA SER A 126 0.28 -4.45 14.63
C SER A 126 0.17 -2.93 14.47
N ALA A 127 -0.33 -2.47 13.33
CA ALA A 127 -0.53 -1.04 13.07
C ALA A 127 -1.94 -0.55 13.42
N GLY A 128 -2.81 -1.40 13.97
CA GLY A 128 -4.14 -1.03 14.43
C GLY A 128 -5.26 -1.18 13.40
N PHE A 129 -5.03 -1.93 12.34
CA PHE A 129 -6.08 -2.23 11.35
C PHE A 129 -7.01 -3.33 11.86
N ARG A 130 -8.27 -3.22 11.49
CA ARG A 130 -9.31 -4.24 11.76
C ARG A 130 -9.79 -4.87 10.45
N ASP A 131 -10.20 -6.12 10.51
CA ASP A 131 -10.75 -6.83 9.35
C ASP A 131 -12.16 -6.31 9.05
N VAL A 132 -12.39 -5.89 7.83
CA VAL A 132 -13.70 -5.42 7.34
C VAL A 132 -14.13 -6.20 6.10
N THR A 133 -13.55 -7.36 5.86
CA THR A 133 -13.85 -8.18 4.70
C THR A 133 -15.33 -8.55 4.65
N PRO A 134 -16.04 -8.25 3.55
CA PRO A 134 -17.43 -8.67 3.42
C PRO A 134 -17.58 -10.19 3.43
N SER A 135 -18.72 -10.65 3.92
CA SER A 135 -19.04 -12.09 3.93
C SER A 135 -18.97 -12.66 2.51
N GLY A 136 -18.33 -13.82 2.37
CA GLY A 136 -18.18 -14.52 1.08
C GLY A 136 -17.06 -14.02 0.20
N GLN A 137 -16.32 -12.99 0.61
CA GLN A 137 -15.18 -12.49 -0.14
C GLN A 137 -13.90 -13.25 0.22
N GLY A 138 -13.14 -13.70 -0.79
CA GLY A 138 -11.92 -14.47 -0.59
C GLY A 138 -10.71 -13.64 -0.17
N ARG A 139 -10.52 -12.45 -0.76
CA ARG A 139 -9.41 -11.55 -0.41
C ARG A 139 -9.76 -10.74 0.84
N ARG A 140 -8.78 -10.62 1.74
CA ARG A 140 -8.93 -9.85 2.97
C ARG A 140 -8.87 -8.36 2.69
N ILE A 141 -9.75 -7.61 3.36
CA ILE A 141 -9.75 -6.14 3.37
C ILE A 141 -9.70 -5.70 4.81
N VAL A 142 -8.74 -4.87 5.16
CA VAL A 142 -8.57 -4.32 6.50
C VAL A 142 -8.57 -2.80 6.46
N ARG A 143 -9.04 -2.16 7.53
CA ARG A 143 -9.11 -0.69 7.62
C ARG A 143 -8.58 -0.18 8.94
N CYS A 144 -8.03 1.03 8.88
CA CYS A 144 -7.67 1.82 10.04
C CYS A 144 -8.35 3.19 9.93
N ASP A 145 -9.09 3.57 10.96
CA ASP A 145 -9.70 4.90 11.05
C ASP A 145 -8.69 5.86 11.66
N LEU A 146 -8.46 7.00 10.99
CA LEU A 146 -7.47 8.01 11.38
C LEU A 146 -8.07 9.20 12.12
N ALA A 147 -9.34 9.19 12.32
CA ALA A 147 -10.05 10.30 12.98
C ALA A 147 -9.71 10.41 14.46
#